data_61bbeeb613a4c17b16a397443ab06894
#
_entry.id   61bbeeb613a4c17b16a397443ab06894
#
_cell.length_a   1.000
_cell.length_b   1.000
_cell.length_c   1.000
_cell.angle_alpha   90.00
_cell.angle_beta   90.00
_cell.angle_gamma   90.00
#
_symmetry.space_group_name_H-M   'P 1'
#
loop_
_entity.id
_entity.type
_entity.pdbx_description
1 polymer ?
#
loop_
_entity_poly.entity_id
_entity_poly.type
_entity_poly.pdbx_seq_one_letter_code
_entity_poly.pdbx_strand_id
1 'polypeptide(L)'
;MAVNFSQDVYLPAQDLYSRPITVTPIASQPAGAPYPARGILDIDAIDVGGLDGSIISETRVILDIRDVEFSVLPLQGDIINVPADPSGLIAEGDFEVLDADPNGGGETTLTLRRLVTAKP
;
A
#
# COMPACT_ATOMS: atom_id res chain seq x y z
N MET A 1 -30.89 -7.99 -5.84
CA MET A 1 -30.10 -6.77 -6.04
C MET A 1 -28.65 -7.09 -5.72
N ALA A 2 -27.75 -6.88 -6.65
CA ALA A 2 -26.34 -7.16 -6.43
C ALA A 2 -25.71 -6.08 -5.52
N VAL A 3 -24.88 -6.50 -4.58
CA VAL A 3 -24.13 -5.58 -3.72
C VAL A 3 -22.95 -5.04 -4.51
N ASN A 4 -22.82 -3.73 -4.56
CA ASN A 4 -21.61 -3.10 -5.15
C ASN A 4 -20.61 -2.87 -4.02
N PHE A 5 -19.69 -3.80 -3.83
CA PHE A 5 -18.70 -3.72 -2.76
C PHE A 5 -17.83 -2.47 -2.85
N SER A 6 -17.50 -2.03 -4.06
CA SER A 6 -16.68 -0.83 -4.23
C SER A 6 -17.37 0.40 -3.68
N GLN A 7 -18.66 0.55 -3.93
CA GLN A 7 -19.44 1.71 -3.48
C GLN A 7 -20.00 1.53 -2.07
N ASP A 8 -20.48 0.34 -1.72
CA ASP A 8 -21.22 0.12 -0.49
C ASP A 8 -20.32 -0.24 0.71
N VAL A 9 -19.15 -0.79 0.46
CA VAL A 9 -18.20 -1.23 1.50
C VAL A 9 -16.89 -0.47 1.43
N TYR A 10 -16.22 -0.48 0.28
CA TYR A 10 -14.87 0.07 0.17
C TYR A 10 -14.85 1.59 0.17
N LEU A 11 -15.83 2.25 -0.44
CA LEU A 11 -15.89 3.71 -0.40
C LEU A 11 -16.08 4.24 1.02
N PRO A 12 -17.04 3.75 1.82
CA PRO A 12 -17.17 4.20 3.21
C PRO A 12 -15.91 3.91 4.04
N ALA A 13 -15.27 2.74 3.85
CA ALA A 13 -14.06 2.41 4.57
C ALA A 13 -12.90 3.35 4.18
N GLN A 14 -12.74 3.65 2.89
CA GLN A 14 -11.74 4.60 2.43
C GLN A 14 -12.00 6.01 2.99
N ASP A 15 -13.24 6.45 3.02
CA ASP A 15 -13.59 7.76 3.55
C ASP A 15 -13.25 7.91 5.03
N LEU A 16 -13.36 6.83 5.81
CA LEU A 16 -13.12 6.86 7.26
C LEU A 16 -11.66 6.57 7.64
N TYR A 17 -11.00 5.66 6.94
CA TYR A 17 -9.71 5.10 7.37
C TYR A 17 -8.54 5.35 6.44
N SER A 18 -8.80 5.88 5.25
CA SER A 18 -7.71 6.08 4.29
C SER A 18 -6.77 7.21 4.70
N ARG A 19 -5.57 7.11 4.17
CA ARG A 19 -4.54 8.13 4.30
C ARG A 19 -4.14 8.63 2.93
N PRO A 20 -3.79 9.91 2.79
CA PRO A 20 -3.24 10.41 1.53
C PRO A 20 -1.87 9.77 1.28
N ILE A 21 -1.64 9.40 0.04
CA ILE A 21 -0.36 8.86 -0.43
C ILE A 21 -0.01 9.51 -1.74
N THR A 22 1.25 9.36 -2.16
CA THR A 22 1.70 9.75 -3.51
C THR A 22 2.26 8.52 -4.19
N VAL A 23 1.76 8.22 -5.38
CA VAL A 23 2.21 7.07 -6.18
C VAL A 23 3.17 7.56 -7.24
N THR A 24 4.36 6.96 -7.28
CA THR A 24 5.32 7.15 -8.38
C THR A 24 5.24 5.92 -9.29
N PRO A 25 4.60 6.03 -10.46
CA PRO A 25 4.30 4.86 -11.29
C PRO A 25 5.48 4.48 -12.17
N ILE A 26 6.41 3.71 -11.62
CA ILE A 26 7.61 3.29 -12.35
C ILE A 26 7.28 2.10 -13.26
N ALA A 27 6.60 1.10 -12.75
CA ALA A 27 6.25 -0.11 -13.50
C ALA A 27 4.90 0.00 -14.19
N SER A 28 3.90 0.58 -13.50
CA SER A 28 2.54 0.67 -14.03
C SER A 28 2.42 1.70 -15.15
N GLN A 29 3.17 2.78 -15.08
CA GLN A 29 3.19 3.83 -16.11
C GLN A 29 4.61 4.34 -16.29
N PRO A 30 5.46 3.63 -17.04
CA PRO A 30 6.85 4.08 -17.27
C PRO A 30 6.88 5.53 -17.78
N ALA A 31 7.74 6.34 -17.17
CA ALA A 31 7.84 7.78 -17.42
C ALA A 31 6.60 8.59 -17.00
N GLY A 32 5.66 7.99 -16.28
CA GLY A 32 4.52 8.71 -15.72
C GLY A 32 4.91 9.59 -14.55
N ALA A 33 4.17 10.70 -14.37
CA ALA A 33 4.41 11.61 -13.25
C ALA A 33 3.82 11.04 -11.95
N PRO A 34 4.41 11.34 -10.79
CA PRO A 34 3.78 11.01 -9.52
C PRO A 34 2.39 11.64 -9.41
N TYR A 35 1.47 10.93 -8.76
CA TYR A 35 0.10 11.43 -8.60
C TYR A 35 -0.39 11.16 -7.17
N PRO A 36 -1.31 12.00 -6.66
CA PRO A 36 -1.90 11.77 -5.35
C PRO A 36 -2.95 10.67 -5.40
N ALA A 37 -3.05 9.93 -4.32
CA ALA A 37 -4.04 8.87 -4.16
C ALA A 37 -4.35 8.71 -2.68
N ARG A 38 -5.08 7.64 -2.32
CA ARG A 38 -5.36 7.30 -0.94
C ARG A 38 -5.46 5.79 -0.77
N GLY A 39 -5.25 5.32 0.43
CA GLY A 39 -5.39 3.92 0.78
C GLY A 39 -5.38 3.72 2.28
N ILE A 40 -5.83 2.55 2.71
CA ILE A 40 -5.85 2.17 4.12
C ILE A 40 -4.57 1.41 4.43
N LEU A 41 -3.74 1.99 5.29
CA LEU A 41 -2.47 1.38 5.70
C LEU A 41 -2.67 0.50 6.92
N ASP A 42 -2.07 -0.67 6.87
CA ASP A 42 -2.02 -1.60 7.99
C ASP A 42 -0.60 -2.15 8.13
N ILE A 43 -0.18 -2.38 9.35
CA ILE A 43 1.13 -2.94 9.65
C ILE A 43 0.93 -4.31 10.23
N ASP A 44 1.52 -5.32 9.57
CA ASP A 44 1.43 -6.70 9.98
C ASP A 44 2.82 -7.21 10.35
N ALA A 45 2.95 -7.76 11.55
CA ALA A 45 4.20 -8.33 12.02
C ALA A 45 4.20 -9.83 11.76
N ILE A 46 5.24 -10.31 11.06
CA ILE A 46 5.39 -11.71 10.72
C ILE A 46 6.65 -12.25 11.37
N ASP A 47 6.53 -13.39 12.02
CA ASP A 47 7.68 -14.12 12.55
C ASP A 47 8.16 -15.11 11.51
N VAL A 48 9.42 -14.97 11.11
CA VAL A 48 10.04 -15.85 10.11
C VAL A 48 11.13 -16.65 10.81
N GLY A 49 11.07 -17.98 10.67
CA GLY A 49 12.12 -18.86 11.23
C GLY A 49 13.44 -18.70 10.49
N GLY A 50 14.53 -18.50 11.23
CA GLY A 50 15.87 -18.46 10.66
C GLY A 50 16.45 -19.86 10.47
N LEU A 51 17.49 -19.97 9.64
CA LEU A 51 18.15 -21.24 9.35
C LEU A 51 18.85 -21.83 10.59
N ASP A 52 19.21 -21.02 11.54
CA ASP A 52 19.85 -21.42 12.79
C ASP A 52 18.87 -21.69 13.93
N GLY A 53 17.57 -21.70 13.62
CA GLY A 53 16.52 -21.87 14.62
C GLY A 53 16.08 -20.58 15.30
N SER A 54 16.70 -19.44 14.97
CA SER A 54 16.26 -18.15 15.49
C SER A 54 14.96 -17.70 14.82
N ILE A 55 14.18 -16.90 15.53
CA ILE A 55 12.96 -16.29 14.99
C ILE A 55 13.28 -14.85 14.63
N ILE A 56 13.06 -14.50 13.37
CA ILE A 56 13.25 -13.15 12.88
C ILE A 56 11.86 -12.52 12.70
N SER A 57 11.60 -11.41 13.41
CA SER A 57 10.37 -10.67 13.24
C SER A 57 10.52 -9.71 12.06
N GLU A 58 9.62 -9.82 11.10
CA GLU A 58 9.56 -8.93 9.94
C GLU A 58 8.25 -8.16 9.97
N THR A 59 8.32 -6.86 9.72
CA THR A 59 7.14 -6.01 9.64
C THR A 59 6.79 -5.78 8.17
N ARG A 60 5.58 -6.15 7.79
CA ARG A 60 5.02 -5.82 6.48
C ARG A 60 4.06 -4.67 6.60
N VAL A 61 4.10 -3.80 5.60
CA VAL A 61 3.12 -2.73 5.45
C VAL A 61 2.20 -3.14 4.32
N ILE A 62 0.90 -3.07 4.59
CA ILE A 62 -0.13 -3.43 3.64
C ILE A 62 -0.95 -2.18 3.35
N LEU A 63 -1.23 -1.93 2.08
CA LEU A 63 -2.04 -0.80 1.64
C LEU A 63 -3.23 -1.33 0.84
N ASP A 64 -4.44 -1.11 1.35
CA ASP A 64 -5.65 -1.48 0.64
C ASP A 64 -6.16 -0.26 -0.13
N ILE A 65 -6.30 -0.43 -1.44
CA ILE A 65 -6.76 0.63 -2.34
C ILE A 65 -8.06 0.23 -3.02
N ARG A 66 -8.88 1.23 -3.34
CA ARG A 66 -10.13 1.03 -4.07
C ARG A 66 -9.86 1.23 -5.56
N ASP A 67 -10.08 0.18 -6.35
CA ASP A 67 -9.65 0.11 -7.75
C ASP A 67 -10.17 1.25 -8.61
N VAL A 68 -11.44 1.64 -8.43
CA VAL A 68 -12.05 2.66 -9.27
C VAL A 68 -11.47 4.06 -9.06
N GLU A 69 -10.69 4.27 -7.99
CA GLU A 69 -10.04 5.55 -7.73
C GLU A 69 -8.73 5.69 -8.52
N PHE A 70 -8.33 4.66 -9.25
CA PHE A 70 -7.09 4.63 -10.02
C PHE A 70 -7.40 4.44 -11.50
N SER A 71 -6.85 5.29 -12.35
CA SER A 71 -6.93 5.07 -13.80
C SER A 71 -6.05 3.90 -14.24
N VAL A 72 -4.91 3.73 -13.57
CA VAL A 72 -4.02 2.57 -13.74
C VAL A 72 -3.62 2.11 -12.35
N LEU A 73 -3.87 0.84 -12.04
CA LEU A 73 -3.52 0.29 -10.73
C LEU A 73 -2.01 0.20 -10.55
N PRO A 74 -1.50 0.48 -9.35
CA PRO A 74 -0.09 0.25 -9.06
C PRO A 74 0.31 -1.20 -9.26
N LEU A 75 1.55 -1.41 -9.69
CA LEU A 75 2.12 -2.73 -9.93
C LEU A 75 3.40 -2.91 -9.11
N GLN A 76 3.87 -4.14 -9.04
CA GLN A 76 5.16 -4.46 -8.43
C GLN A 76 6.26 -3.58 -9.04
N GLY A 77 7.01 -2.91 -8.18
CA GLY A 77 8.07 -1.99 -8.59
C GLY A 77 7.69 -0.52 -8.52
N ASP A 78 6.41 -0.19 -8.40
CA ASP A 78 5.98 1.19 -8.18
C ASP A 78 6.35 1.64 -6.76
N ILE A 79 6.48 2.95 -6.59
CA ILE A 79 6.86 3.54 -5.31
C ILE A 79 5.65 4.26 -4.71
N ILE A 80 5.42 4.02 -3.42
CA ILE A 80 4.36 4.69 -2.65
C ILE A 80 5.03 5.55 -1.59
N ASN A 81 4.76 6.86 -1.62
CA ASN A 81 5.18 7.77 -0.56
C ASN A 81 4.05 7.93 0.44
N VAL A 82 4.34 7.71 1.71
CA VAL A 82 3.39 7.93 2.82
C VAL A 82 3.84 9.14 3.59
N PRO A 83 3.08 10.24 3.57
CA PRO A 83 3.41 11.43 4.33
C PRO A 83 3.34 11.19 5.85
N ALA A 84 3.98 12.08 6.60
CA ALA A 84 3.95 12.02 8.06
C ALA A 84 2.52 12.07 8.58
N ASP A 85 2.23 11.21 9.57
CA ASP A 85 0.95 11.22 10.26
C ASP A 85 1.09 12.09 11.52
N PRO A 86 0.20 13.08 11.72
CA PRO A 86 0.23 13.88 12.93
C PRO A 86 0.13 13.08 14.23
N SER A 87 -0.54 11.92 14.19
CA SER A 87 -0.64 11.04 15.35
C SER A 87 0.67 10.29 15.66
N GLY A 88 1.57 10.17 14.68
CA GLY A 88 2.80 9.40 14.82
C GLY A 88 2.61 7.89 14.90
N LEU A 89 1.40 7.41 14.71
CA LEU A 89 1.08 5.98 14.85
C LEU A 89 1.49 5.14 13.64
N ILE A 90 1.59 5.76 12.47
CA ILE A 90 1.92 5.06 11.24
C ILE A 90 3.21 5.64 10.67
N ALA A 91 4.11 4.74 10.31
CA ALA A 91 5.40 5.14 9.78
C ALA A 91 5.25 5.86 8.44
N GLU A 92 5.96 6.97 8.30
CA GLU A 92 6.10 7.72 7.06
C GLU A 92 7.26 7.19 6.24
N GLY A 93 7.32 7.52 4.97
CA GLY A 93 8.45 7.26 4.12
C GLY A 93 8.09 6.73 2.76
N ASP A 94 9.10 6.26 2.04
CA ASP A 94 8.92 5.67 0.73
C ASP A 94 8.89 4.15 0.83
N PHE A 95 7.98 3.55 0.08
CA PHE A 95 7.80 2.10 0.03
C PHE A 95 7.80 1.63 -1.41
N GLU A 96 8.35 0.45 -1.65
CA GLU A 96 8.25 -0.23 -2.93
C GLU A 96 7.10 -1.23 -2.89
N VAL A 97 6.31 -1.28 -3.95
CA VAL A 97 5.27 -2.30 -4.09
C VAL A 97 5.92 -3.63 -4.43
N LEU A 98 5.79 -4.59 -3.53
CA LEU A 98 6.29 -5.95 -3.75
C LEU A 98 5.29 -6.83 -4.47
N ASP A 99 4.00 -6.60 -4.21
CA ASP A 99 2.93 -7.40 -4.77
C ASP A 99 1.64 -6.57 -4.81
N ALA A 100 0.84 -6.82 -5.84
CA ALA A 100 -0.47 -6.20 -5.99
C ALA A 100 -1.48 -7.33 -6.20
N ASP A 101 -2.36 -7.52 -5.23
CA ASP A 101 -3.29 -8.65 -5.19
C ASP A 101 -4.74 -8.14 -5.22
N PRO A 102 -5.36 -8.09 -6.42
CA PRO A 102 -6.77 -7.69 -6.52
C PRO A 102 -7.68 -8.78 -5.96
N ASN A 103 -8.70 -8.37 -5.19
CA ASN A 103 -9.63 -9.33 -4.61
C ASN A 103 -10.79 -9.70 -5.54
N GLY A 104 -10.86 -9.09 -6.72
CA GLY A 104 -11.95 -9.33 -7.67
C GLY A 104 -13.24 -8.59 -7.35
N GLY A 105 -13.31 -7.87 -6.24
CA GLY A 105 -14.51 -7.14 -5.80
C GLY A 105 -14.37 -5.63 -5.80
N GLY A 106 -13.27 -5.09 -6.30
CA GLY A 106 -13.05 -3.64 -6.39
C GLY A 106 -11.99 -3.09 -5.44
N GLU A 107 -11.28 -3.97 -4.73
CA GLU A 107 -10.18 -3.60 -3.85
C GLU A 107 -8.94 -4.37 -4.23
N THR A 108 -7.79 -3.72 -4.15
CA THR A 108 -6.48 -4.34 -4.35
C THR A 108 -5.65 -4.16 -3.10
N THR A 109 -5.02 -5.22 -2.64
CA THR A 109 -4.10 -5.20 -1.52
C THR A 109 -2.68 -5.11 -2.05
N LEU A 110 -1.98 -4.05 -1.68
CA LEU A 110 -0.57 -3.85 -2.02
C LEU A 110 0.27 -4.26 -0.82
N THR A 111 1.25 -5.13 -1.05
CA THR A 111 2.26 -5.45 -0.05
C THR A 111 3.46 -4.55 -0.31
N LEU A 112 3.87 -3.81 0.72
CA LEU A 112 4.89 -2.78 0.60
C LEU A 112 6.12 -3.13 1.42
N ARG A 113 7.28 -2.68 0.92
CA ARG A 113 8.53 -2.77 1.64
C ARG A 113 9.13 -1.38 1.76
N ARG A 114 9.52 -1.00 2.99
CA ARG A 114 10.17 0.30 3.20
C ARG A 114 11.48 0.37 2.44
N LEU A 115 11.65 1.45 1.71
CA LEU A 115 12.93 1.76 1.09
C LEU A 115 13.82 2.45 2.09
N VAL A 116 14.98 1.87 2.34
CA VAL A 116 16.00 2.48 3.18
C VAL A 116 16.95 3.24 2.27
N THR A 117 16.92 4.56 2.39
CA THR A 117 17.89 5.37 1.66
C THR A 117 19.23 5.29 2.39
N ALA A 118 20.24 4.75 1.70
CA ALA A 118 21.59 4.75 2.24
C ALA A 118 22.06 6.20 2.33
N LYS A 119 22.42 6.63 3.53
CA LYS A 119 23.03 7.95 3.69
C LYS A 119 24.47 7.88 3.29
N PRO A 120 24.94 8.85 2.52
CA PRO A 120 26.36 8.94 2.19
C PRO A 120 27.22 9.16 3.41
#